data_38159670c288a4a871e0b9ba08278e04
#
_entry.id   38159670c288a4a871e0b9ba08278e04
#
_cell.length_a   1.000
_cell.length_b   1.000
_cell.length_c   1.000
_cell.angle_alpha   90.00
_cell.angle_beta   90.00
_cell.angle_gamma   90.00
#
_symmetry.space_group_name_H-M   'P 1'
#
loop_
_entity.id
_entity.type
_entity.pdbx_description
1 polymer ?
#
loop_
_entity_poly.entity_id
_entity_poly.type
_entity_poly.pdbx_seq_one_letter_code
_entity_poly.pdbx_strand_id
1 'polypeptide(L)'
;MVHFQASYANECWQFDVSPSDLKALPEPPPWIDERRGRPVLMLYSVVDDRSGVAYQEYHVVYGEDVPAALRFLFRAMAPKTIEGFPLQGRPHVLYLDNGPIAKSQLFRRVMRYLEVEVRCHMPRGKGGRRVTSRAKGKVERPFRTVKEVHETLYHFHTPQHEEEANAWLVNFLLRYNEQPHRSEPHSRLEDWLATLSPTGIRQMCSWERFCTFAREPERRIVGLDAQVSVHGTRYQVEEELVGQEVILWWGLFDDELFVEREGHKYGPYRPVGGPIPFDRYRAFRKTPAERRAERVEALAVTLALPREALTTDPRAPEALRCRLPDAVPIRAFQDPDPFDELMFPSVLAAKRAIAQSLGLPLAKLSPREREAIDGIVRRTLVKAEVMAAVRLFLDGAPVPPLAEGDDHGDLA
;
A
#
# COMPACT_ATOMS: atom_id res chain seq x y z
N MET A 1 -22.40 -25.09 -10.40
CA MET A 1 -22.12 -23.67 -10.07
C MET A 1 -20.62 -23.52 -10.14
N VAL A 2 -20.07 -22.64 -11.00
CA VAL A 2 -18.61 -22.48 -11.13
C VAL A 2 -18.14 -21.64 -9.95
N HIS A 3 -17.29 -22.20 -9.09
CA HIS A 3 -16.61 -21.47 -8.04
C HIS A 3 -15.26 -21.01 -8.57
N PHE A 4 -15.01 -19.70 -8.55
CA PHE A 4 -13.67 -19.16 -8.77
C PHE A 4 -12.91 -19.27 -7.44
N GLN A 5 -11.79 -19.93 -7.48
CA GLN A 5 -10.89 -20.07 -6.34
C GLN A 5 -9.46 -19.98 -6.83
N ALA A 6 -8.61 -19.30 -6.08
CA ALA A 6 -7.18 -19.27 -6.31
C ALA A 6 -6.59 -20.70 -6.25
N SER A 7 -5.58 -20.97 -7.05
CA SER A 7 -4.97 -22.29 -7.15
C SER A 7 -4.10 -22.61 -5.94
N TYR A 8 -3.50 -21.59 -5.34
CA TYR A 8 -2.59 -21.71 -4.19
C TYR A 8 -2.73 -20.50 -3.25
N ALA A 9 -2.26 -20.64 -2.03
CA ALA A 9 -2.26 -19.58 -1.03
C ALA A 9 -1.36 -18.41 -1.46
N ASN A 10 -1.77 -17.19 -1.16
CA ASN A 10 -1.13 -15.94 -1.60
C ASN A 10 -1.19 -15.67 -3.13
N GLU A 11 -1.95 -16.45 -3.91
CA GLU A 11 -2.22 -16.08 -5.29
C GLU A 11 -3.14 -14.86 -5.37
N CYS A 12 -4.24 -14.88 -4.62
CA CYS A 12 -5.22 -13.80 -4.62
C CYS A 12 -5.72 -13.53 -3.20
N TRP A 13 -5.64 -12.28 -2.78
CA TRP A 13 -6.31 -11.80 -1.58
C TRP A 13 -7.52 -10.96 -1.95
N GLN A 14 -8.63 -11.19 -1.26
CA GLN A 14 -9.80 -10.31 -1.32
C GLN A 14 -9.69 -9.27 -0.22
N PHE A 15 -9.73 -7.99 -0.59
CA PHE A 15 -9.70 -6.85 0.33
C PHE A 15 -11.05 -6.14 0.33
N ASP A 16 -11.52 -5.81 1.51
CA ASP A 16 -12.74 -5.01 1.67
C ASP A 16 -12.72 -4.24 2.99
N VAL A 17 -13.57 -3.23 3.09
CA VAL A 17 -13.71 -2.38 4.27
C VAL A 17 -15.19 -2.28 4.62
N SER A 18 -15.52 -2.46 5.90
CA SER A 18 -16.89 -2.40 6.37
C SER A 18 -17.01 -1.56 7.64
N PRO A 19 -18.04 -0.73 7.79
CA PRO A 19 -18.30 -0.07 9.08
C PRO A 19 -18.44 -1.11 10.18
N SER A 20 -17.79 -0.89 11.33
CA SER A 20 -18.00 -1.70 12.54
C SER A 20 -19.35 -1.40 13.17
N ASP A 21 -19.96 -2.41 13.77
CA ASP A 21 -21.21 -2.27 14.50
C ASP A 21 -21.00 -1.75 15.94
N LEU A 22 -19.76 -1.65 16.42
CA LEU A 22 -19.42 -1.09 17.75
C LEU A 22 -19.90 0.34 17.96
N LYS A 23 -20.06 1.12 16.91
CA LYS A 23 -20.64 2.46 16.93
C LYS A 23 -22.14 2.47 17.30
N ALA A 24 -22.82 1.34 17.17
CA ALA A 24 -24.23 1.18 17.48
C ALA A 24 -24.48 0.73 18.92
N LEU A 25 -23.43 0.54 19.73
CA LEU A 25 -23.57 0.27 21.15
C LEU A 25 -24.26 1.45 21.87
N PRO A 26 -25.08 1.19 22.90
CA PRO A 26 -25.73 2.25 23.71
C PRO A 26 -24.70 3.23 24.29
N GLU A 27 -23.54 2.73 24.69
CA GLU A 27 -22.37 3.50 25.08
C GLU A 27 -21.21 3.16 24.15
N PRO A 28 -21.03 3.93 23.09
CA PRO A 28 -19.93 3.67 22.16
C PRO A 28 -18.59 3.83 22.86
N PRO A 29 -17.55 3.07 22.46
CA PRO A 29 -16.23 3.20 23.03
C PRO A 29 -15.72 4.64 23.02
N PRO A 30 -15.05 5.13 24.07
CA PRO A 30 -14.68 6.55 24.23
C PRO A 30 -13.68 7.06 23.20
N TRP A 31 -13.02 6.17 22.47
CA TRP A 31 -12.09 6.48 21.40
C TRP A 31 -12.80 6.70 20.04
N ILE A 32 -14.12 6.42 19.95
CA ILE A 32 -14.96 6.73 18.78
C ILE A 32 -15.58 8.11 19.01
N ASP A 33 -14.94 9.18 18.52
CA ASP A 33 -15.45 10.55 18.66
C ASP A 33 -16.43 10.87 17.53
N GLU A 34 -17.73 10.74 17.81
CA GLU A 34 -18.79 11.09 16.85
C GLU A 34 -18.97 12.60 16.66
N ARG A 35 -18.42 13.44 17.54
CA ARG A 35 -18.65 14.90 17.53
C ARG A 35 -17.87 15.65 16.46
N ARG A 36 -16.82 15.04 15.91
CA ARG A 36 -15.94 15.66 14.89
C ARG A 36 -16.34 15.37 13.45
N GLY A 37 -17.63 15.18 13.17
CA GLY A 37 -18.12 15.02 11.80
C GLY A 37 -18.00 13.59 11.28
N ARG A 38 -18.22 12.60 12.13
CA ARG A 38 -18.32 11.17 11.85
C ARG A 38 -17.00 10.48 11.55
N PRO A 39 -16.06 10.34 12.47
CA PRO A 39 -15.14 9.24 12.40
C PRO A 39 -16.00 7.97 12.41
N VAL A 40 -15.82 7.15 11.39
CA VAL A 40 -16.49 5.87 11.34
C VAL A 40 -15.46 4.84 11.74
N LEU A 41 -15.74 4.06 12.79
CA LEU A 41 -14.91 2.91 13.06
C LEU A 41 -15.10 1.92 11.92
N MET A 42 -14.03 1.71 11.15
CA MET A 42 -14.04 0.81 10.01
C MET A 42 -13.26 -0.46 10.33
N LEU A 43 -13.80 -1.57 9.93
CA LEU A 43 -13.15 -2.87 9.96
C LEU A 43 -12.54 -3.15 8.56
N TYR A 44 -11.23 -3.18 8.49
CA TYR A 44 -10.46 -3.54 7.30
C TYR A 44 -10.22 -5.05 7.30
N SER A 45 -10.35 -5.68 6.16
CA SER A 45 -10.22 -7.14 6.04
C SER A 45 -9.49 -7.54 4.77
N VAL A 46 -8.55 -8.48 4.91
CA VAL A 46 -8.07 -9.30 3.80
C VAL A 46 -8.36 -10.76 4.08
N VAL A 47 -8.70 -11.47 3.02
CA VAL A 47 -8.94 -12.91 3.06
C VAL A 47 -8.17 -13.55 1.91
N ASP A 48 -7.37 -14.55 2.23
CA ASP A 48 -6.74 -15.37 1.20
C ASP A 48 -7.81 -16.19 0.45
N ASP A 49 -7.88 -16.04 -0.86
CA ASP A 49 -8.95 -16.62 -1.66
C ASP A 49 -8.88 -18.15 -1.71
N ARG A 50 -7.69 -18.73 -1.60
CA ARG A 50 -7.52 -20.20 -1.59
C ARG A 50 -7.98 -20.80 -0.27
N SER A 51 -7.41 -20.39 0.82
CA SER A 51 -7.56 -21.01 2.14
C SER A 51 -8.70 -20.43 2.98
N GLY A 52 -9.07 -19.17 2.72
CA GLY A 52 -10.00 -18.43 3.56
C GLY A 52 -9.39 -17.88 4.85
N VAL A 53 -8.07 -17.97 5.04
CA VAL A 53 -7.38 -17.29 6.16
C VAL A 53 -7.66 -15.82 6.09
N ALA A 54 -8.08 -15.24 7.22
CA ALA A 54 -8.44 -13.84 7.33
C ALA A 54 -7.51 -13.08 8.27
N TYR A 55 -7.20 -11.82 7.91
CA TYR A 55 -6.60 -10.83 8.78
C TYR A 55 -7.44 -9.57 8.76
N GLN A 56 -7.71 -8.99 9.92
CA GLN A 56 -8.56 -7.82 10.06
C GLN A 56 -8.01 -6.86 11.11
N GLU A 57 -8.31 -5.57 10.95
CA GLU A 57 -8.00 -4.52 11.92
C GLU A 57 -9.12 -3.49 11.97
N TYR A 58 -9.34 -2.92 13.15
CA TYR A 58 -10.17 -1.74 13.34
C TYR A 58 -9.35 -0.48 13.12
N HIS A 59 -9.94 0.50 12.42
CA HIS A 59 -9.37 1.83 12.24
C HIS A 59 -10.42 2.91 12.42
N VAL A 60 -10.11 3.92 13.22
CA VAL A 60 -10.93 5.13 13.36
C VAL A 60 -10.60 6.08 12.24
N VAL A 61 -11.44 6.12 11.22
CA VAL A 61 -11.23 6.91 10.00
C VAL A 61 -12.52 7.61 9.55
N TYR A 62 -12.40 8.61 8.69
CA TYR A 62 -13.53 9.36 8.13
C TYR A 62 -14.10 8.73 6.84
N GLY A 63 -14.35 7.43 6.84
CA GLY A 63 -14.81 6.66 5.67
C GLY A 63 -13.70 5.78 5.08
N GLU A 64 -13.78 5.49 3.77
CA GLU A 64 -12.74 4.75 3.06
C GLU A 64 -11.49 5.63 2.91
N ASP A 65 -10.47 5.35 3.70
CA ASP A 65 -9.24 6.12 3.79
C ASP A 65 -8.06 5.37 3.14
N VAL A 66 -7.40 6.00 2.18
CA VAL A 66 -6.27 5.40 1.45
C VAL A 66 -5.05 5.20 2.35
N PRO A 67 -4.63 6.17 3.18
CA PRO A 67 -3.57 5.98 4.14
C PRO A 67 -3.81 4.81 5.09
N ALA A 68 -5.00 4.69 5.67
CA ALA A 68 -5.35 3.57 6.54
C ALA A 68 -5.32 2.23 5.80
N ALA A 69 -5.85 2.19 4.56
CA ALA A 69 -5.80 0.99 3.72
C ALA A 69 -4.36 0.55 3.43
N LEU A 70 -3.47 1.48 3.12
CA LEU A 70 -2.06 1.19 2.84
C LEU A 70 -1.33 0.68 4.10
N ARG A 71 -1.56 1.30 5.27
CA ARG A 71 -0.99 0.81 6.55
C ARG A 71 -1.50 -0.59 6.89
N PHE A 72 -2.79 -0.81 6.76
CA PHE A 72 -3.40 -2.12 6.98
C PHE A 72 -2.81 -3.20 6.06
N LEU A 73 -2.73 -2.92 4.75
CA LEU A 73 -2.17 -3.85 3.79
C LEU A 73 -0.67 -4.12 4.03
N PHE A 74 0.09 -3.09 4.43
CA PHE A 74 1.47 -3.32 4.86
C PHE A 74 1.53 -4.32 6.00
N ARG A 75 0.76 -4.10 7.07
CA ARG A 75 0.69 -5.01 8.24
C ARG A 75 0.19 -6.39 7.86
N ALA A 76 -0.79 -6.48 6.96
CA ALA A 76 -1.29 -7.75 6.46
C ALA A 76 -0.21 -8.56 5.74
N MET A 77 0.63 -7.91 4.92
CA MET A 77 1.69 -8.54 4.13
C MET A 77 3.00 -8.75 4.90
N ALA A 78 3.26 -7.94 5.92
CA ALA A 78 4.46 -8.06 6.74
C ALA A 78 4.42 -9.32 7.62
N PRO A 79 5.59 -9.86 7.99
CA PRO A 79 5.68 -10.90 9.01
C PRO A 79 5.03 -10.44 10.31
N LYS A 80 4.23 -11.30 10.95
CA LYS A 80 3.60 -10.99 12.23
C LYS A 80 4.52 -11.38 13.38
N THR A 81 4.61 -10.53 14.38
CA THR A 81 5.23 -10.88 15.68
C THR A 81 4.29 -11.72 16.55
N ILE A 82 3.04 -11.85 16.13
CA ILE A 82 2.00 -12.58 16.85
C ILE A 82 2.20 -14.08 16.60
N GLU A 83 2.47 -14.80 17.67
CA GLU A 83 2.59 -16.26 17.62
C GLU A 83 1.29 -16.90 17.13
N GLY A 84 1.40 -17.88 16.24
CA GLY A 84 0.23 -18.55 15.66
C GLY A 84 -0.44 -17.83 14.50
N PHE A 85 0.06 -16.70 14.04
CA PHE A 85 -0.49 -15.98 12.89
C PHE A 85 0.50 -15.97 11.71
N PRO A 86 0.59 -17.04 10.89
CA PRO A 86 1.61 -17.16 9.85
C PRO A 86 1.29 -16.38 8.56
N LEU A 87 0.08 -15.83 8.39
CA LEU A 87 -0.30 -15.08 7.19
C LEU A 87 0.66 -13.91 6.96
N GLN A 88 1.39 -13.96 5.88
CA GLN A 88 2.35 -12.95 5.45
C GLN A 88 2.66 -13.09 3.96
N GLY A 89 3.38 -12.12 3.43
CA GLY A 89 3.82 -12.09 2.05
C GLY A 89 2.91 -11.28 1.15
N ARG A 90 3.47 -10.84 0.02
CA ARG A 90 2.75 -10.10 -1.00
C ARG A 90 1.93 -11.06 -1.86
N PRO A 91 0.60 -10.91 -1.97
CA PRO A 91 -0.19 -11.68 -2.92
C PRO A 91 0.17 -11.30 -4.35
N HIS A 92 -0.12 -12.17 -5.32
CA HIS A 92 0.00 -11.81 -6.73
C HIS A 92 -1.12 -10.86 -7.16
N VAL A 93 -2.32 -11.08 -6.65
CA VAL A 93 -3.52 -10.31 -6.97
C VAL A 93 -4.18 -9.83 -5.69
N LEU A 94 -4.54 -8.55 -5.67
CA LEU A 94 -5.43 -7.96 -4.67
C LEU A 94 -6.76 -7.64 -5.35
N TYR A 95 -7.82 -8.33 -4.96
CA TYR A 95 -9.17 -8.17 -5.48
C TYR A 95 -9.98 -7.29 -4.53
N LEU A 96 -10.54 -6.20 -5.05
CA LEU A 96 -11.35 -5.26 -4.28
C LEU A 96 -12.50 -4.68 -5.12
N ASP A 97 -13.39 -3.94 -4.49
CA ASP A 97 -14.45 -3.26 -5.22
C ASP A 97 -13.96 -1.97 -5.92
N ASN A 98 -14.87 -1.35 -6.68
CA ASN A 98 -14.58 -0.10 -7.40
C ASN A 98 -14.73 1.16 -6.52
N GLY A 99 -14.45 1.04 -5.22
CA GLY A 99 -14.49 2.13 -4.26
C GLY A 99 -13.42 3.22 -4.47
N PRO A 100 -13.40 4.22 -3.60
CA PRO A 100 -12.41 5.30 -3.62
C PRO A 100 -10.96 4.79 -3.51
N ILE A 101 -10.71 3.78 -2.68
CA ILE A 101 -9.39 3.16 -2.51
C ILE A 101 -8.88 2.61 -3.84
N ALA A 102 -9.70 1.82 -4.54
CA ALA A 102 -9.33 1.23 -5.83
C ALA A 102 -9.09 2.24 -6.95
N LYS A 103 -9.72 3.42 -6.87
CA LYS A 103 -9.56 4.51 -7.84
C LYS A 103 -8.35 5.40 -7.55
N SER A 104 -7.80 5.35 -6.35
CA SER A 104 -6.65 6.16 -5.96
C SER A 104 -5.43 5.80 -6.81
N GLN A 105 -4.83 6.81 -7.44
CA GLN A 105 -3.60 6.65 -8.20
C GLN A 105 -2.43 6.28 -7.28
N LEU A 106 -2.37 6.89 -6.10
CA LEU A 106 -1.37 6.57 -5.08
C LEU A 106 -1.45 5.09 -4.68
N PHE A 107 -2.66 4.61 -4.35
CA PHE A 107 -2.87 3.20 -4.00
C PHE A 107 -2.38 2.25 -5.11
N ARG A 108 -2.80 2.51 -6.35
CA ARG A 108 -2.40 1.69 -7.51
C ARG A 108 -0.90 1.72 -7.77
N ARG A 109 -0.25 2.87 -7.57
CA ARG A 109 1.20 3.03 -7.69
C ARG A 109 1.93 2.21 -6.63
N VAL A 110 1.54 2.32 -5.37
CA VAL A 110 2.13 1.53 -4.28
C VAL A 110 1.97 0.03 -4.55
N MET A 111 0.79 -0.43 -4.96
CA MET A 111 0.59 -1.84 -5.29
C MET A 111 1.46 -2.30 -6.46
N ARG A 112 1.68 -1.44 -7.46
CA ARG A 112 2.59 -1.72 -8.59
C ARG A 112 4.04 -1.90 -8.11
N TYR A 113 4.53 -1.02 -7.22
CA TYR A 113 5.87 -1.17 -6.65
C TYR A 113 6.02 -2.44 -5.80
N LEU A 114 4.94 -2.85 -5.16
CA LEU A 114 4.89 -4.13 -4.46
C LEU A 114 4.70 -5.33 -5.41
N GLU A 115 4.58 -5.10 -6.72
CA GLU A 115 4.27 -6.12 -7.74
C GLU A 115 2.98 -6.88 -7.42
N VAL A 116 1.99 -6.18 -6.90
CA VAL A 116 0.65 -6.70 -6.61
C VAL A 116 -0.32 -6.17 -7.65
N GLU A 117 -0.90 -7.07 -8.44
CA GLU A 117 -1.91 -6.72 -9.42
C GLU A 117 -3.23 -6.36 -8.74
N VAL A 118 -3.72 -5.15 -8.98
CA VAL A 118 -5.02 -4.71 -8.45
C VAL A 118 -6.11 -5.05 -9.45
N ARG A 119 -7.03 -5.95 -9.06
CA ARG A 119 -8.23 -6.29 -9.84
C ARG A 119 -9.47 -5.76 -9.12
N CYS A 120 -10.29 -5.06 -9.87
CA CYS A 120 -11.55 -4.53 -9.37
C CYS A 120 -12.74 -5.30 -9.95
N HIS A 121 -13.84 -5.31 -9.22
CA HIS A 121 -15.10 -5.83 -9.71
C HIS A 121 -15.51 -5.07 -10.99
N MET A 122 -15.72 -5.79 -12.09
CA MET A 122 -16.21 -5.17 -13.31
C MET A 122 -17.69 -4.83 -13.16
N PRO A 123 -18.10 -3.57 -13.39
CA PRO A 123 -19.51 -3.23 -13.46
C PRO A 123 -20.17 -4.01 -14.61
N ARG A 124 -21.48 -4.25 -14.53
CA ARG A 124 -22.26 -4.95 -15.57
C ARG A 124 -21.88 -4.43 -16.96
N GLY A 125 -21.07 -5.19 -17.67
CA GLY A 125 -20.73 -4.88 -19.04
C GLY A 125 -21.96 -5.05 -19.96
N LYS A 126 -22.03 -4.29 -21.05
CA LYS A 126 -23.07 -4.38 -22.09
C LYS A 126 -23.20 -5.79 -22.74
N GLY A 127 -22.35 -6.74 -22.38
CA GLY A 127 -22.31 -8.11 -22.92
C GLY A 127 -23.05 -9.18 -22.12
N GLY A 128 -23.84 -8.83 -21.10
CA GLY A 128 -24.75 -9.77 -20.40
C GLY A 128 -24.08 -10.85 -19.55
N ARG A 129 -22.77 -11.00 -19.57
CA ARG A 129 -22.05 -11.93 -18.68
C ARG A 129 -21.96 -11.32 -17.28
N ARG A 130 -22.78 -11.82 -16.38
CA ARG A 130 -22.73 -11.50 -14.95
C ARG A 130 -21.41 -12.00 -14.36
N VAL A 131 -20.44 -11.13 -14.19
CA VAL A 131 -19.40 -11.33 -13.17
C VAL A 131 -20.09 -10.99 -11.84
N THR A 132 -20.59 -12.04 -11.19
CA THR A 132 -21.51 -11.90 -10.06
C THR A 132 -20.78 -11.39 -8.84
N SER A 133 -21.45 -10.55 -8.02
CA SER A 133 -21.12 -10.18 -6.64
C SER A 133 -20.75 -11.39 -5.73
N ARG A 134 -21.04 -12.61 -6.17
CA ARG A 134 -20.66 -13.86 -5.50
C ARG A 134 -19.14 -14.08 -5.40
N ALA A 135 -18.33 -13.41 -6.22
CA ALA A 135 -16.85 -13.44 -6.08
C ALA A 135 -16.39 -12.84 -4.75
N LYS A 136 -17.15 -11.92 -4.14
CA LYS A 136 -16.87 -11.30 -2.83
C LYS A 136 -17.35 -12.12 -1.62
N GLY A 137 -18.11 -13.19 -1.81
CA GLY A 137 -18.68 -13.95 -0.69
C GLY A 137 -17.67 -14.51 0.30
N LYS A 138 -16.38 -14.57 -0.08
CA LYS A 138 -15.31 -15.05 0.81
C LYS A 138 -14.91 -13.98 1.82
N VAL A 139 -14.78 -12.70 1.42
CA VAL A 139 -14.44 -11.60 2.35
C VAL A 139 -15.63 -11.16 3.21
N GLU A 140 -16.87 -11.36 2.73
CA GLU A 140 -18.08 -11.05 3.50
C GLU A 140 -18.27 -11.97 4.72
N ARG A 141 -17.83 -13.24 4.63
CA ARG A 141 -17.97 -14.21 5.72
C ARG A 141 -17.21 -13.83 7.00
N PRO A 142 -15.89 -13.50 6.95
CA PRO A 142 -15.18 -13.04 8.14
C PRO A 142 -15.79 -11.79 8.75
N PHE A 143 -16.24 -10.82 7.93
CA PHE A 143 -16.95 -9.65 8.45
C PHE A 143 -18.19 -10.03 9.25
N ARG A 144 -19.04 -10.89 8.67
CA ARG A 144 -20.24 -11.35 9.37
C ARG A 144 -19.87 -12.06 10.68
N THR A 145 -18.90 -12.98 10.64
CA THR A 145 -18.50 -13.72 11.83
C THR A 145 -17.94 -12.80 12.92
N VAL A 146 -17.12 -11.80 12.53
CA VAL A 146 -16.61 -10.81 13.49
C VAL A 146 -17.74 -9.99 14.08
N LYS A 147 -18.66 -9.48 13.28
CA LYS A 147 -19.80 -8.67 13.76
C LYS A 147 -20.76 -9.47 14.63
N GLU A 148 -21.16 -10.65 14.19
CA GLU A 148 -22.13 -11.47 14.89
C GLU A 148 -21.57 -12.12 16.17
N VAL A 149 -20.29 -12.44 16.21
CA VAL A 149 -19.69 -13.19 17.33
C VAL A 149 -18.76 -12.31 18.16
N HIS A 150 -17.74 -11.70 17.51
CA HIS A 150 -16.69 -10.96 18.22
C HIS A 150 -17.22 -9.61 18.75
N GLU A 151 -17.88 -8.81 17.90
CA GLU A 151 -18.41 -7.50 18.33
C GLU A 151 -19.55 -7.63 19.35
N THR A 152 -20.26 -8.74 19.35
CA THR A 152 -21.28 -9.01 20.39
C THR A 152 -20.66 -9.12 21.79
N LEU A 153 -19.40 -9.55 21.91
CA LEU A 153 -18.71 -9.63 23.20
C LEU A 153 -18.47 -8.26 23.82
N TYR A 154 -18.43 -7.20 23.04
CA TYR A 154 -18.25 -5.84 23.54
C TYR A 154 -19.43 -5.29 24.32
N HIS A 155 -20.59 -5.91 24.24
CA HIS A 155 -21.70 -5.62 25.16
C HIS A 155 -21.38 -5.99 26.61
N PHE A 156 -20.45 -6.91 26.82
CA PHE A 156 -20.03 -7.37 28.14
C PHE A 156 -18.74 -6.71 28.61
N HIS A 157 -17.88 -6.35 27.69
CA HIS A 157 -16.61 -5.68 27.94
C HIS A 157 -16.23 -4.76 26.79
N THR A 158 -16.25 -3.46 27.04
CA THR A 158 -15.97 -2.45 26.03
C THR A 158 -14.47 -2.13 26.00
N PRO A 159 -13.80 -2.25 24.86
CA PRO A 159 -12.39 -1.90 24.74
C PRO A 159 -12.21 -0.39 24.96
N GLN A 160 -11.15 -0.02 25.67
CA GLN A 160 -10.88 1.38 26.00
C GLN A 160 -10.12 2.12 24.91
N HIS A 161 -9.45 1.37 23.99
CA HIS A 161 -8.63 1.94 22.91
C HIS A 161 -8.71 1.04 21.66
N GLU A 162 -8.37 1.62 20.52
CA GLU A 162 -8.30 0.92 19.24
C GLU A 162 -7.34 -0.29 19.30
N GLU A 163 -6.21 -0.13 20.00
CA GLU A 163 -5.22 -1.18 20.17
C GLU A 163 -5.75 -2.39 20.95
N GLU A 164 -6.50 -2.14 22.01
CA GLU A 164 -7.14 -3.19 22.79
C GLU A 164 -8.16 -3.94 21.95
N ALA A 165 -8.99 -3.21 21.20
CA ALA A 165 -9.94 -3.79 20.27
C ALA A 165 -9.24 -4.66 19.20
N ASN A 166 -8.13 -4.18 18.66
CA ASN A 166 -7.33 -4.92 17.67
C ASN A 166 -6.63 -6.14 18.29
N ALA A 167 -6.13 -6.05 19.52
CA ALA A 167 -5.54 -7.18 20.21
C ALA A 167 -6.57 -8.32 20.43
N TRP A 168 -7.78 -7.96 20.84
CA TRP A 168 -8.86 -8.94 20.98
C TRP A 168 -9.31 -9.52 19.66
N LEU A 169 -9.40 -8.68 18.61
CA LEU A 169 -9.74 -9.12 17.27
C LEU A 169 -8.71 -10.12 16.74
N VAL A 170 -7.43 -9.87 16.95
CA VAL A 170 -6.37 -10.81 16.54
C VAL A 170 -6.50 -12.15 17.25
N ASN A 171 -6.74 -12.16 18.56
CA ASN A 171 -6.97 -13.39 19.31
C ASN A 171 -8.19 -14.16 18.81
N PHE A 172 -9.25 -13.44 18.44
CA PHE A 172 -10.41 -14.05 17.81
C PHE A 172 -10.09 -14.65 16.43
N LEU A 173 -9.34 -13.92 15.59
CA LEU A 173 -8.96 -14.36 14.26
C LEU A 173 -8.00 -15.56 14.28
N LEU A 174 -7.14 -15.69 15.27
CA LEU A 174 -6.34 -16.91 15.47
C LEU A 174 -7.26 -18.14 15.56
N ARG A 175 -8.23 -18.10 16.46
CA ARG A 175 -9.22 -19.19 16.61
C ARG A 175 -10.06 -19.39 15.37
N TYR A 176 -10.48 -18.30 14.69
CA TYR A 176 -11.23 -18.37 13.46
C TYR A 176 -10.45 -19.08 12.33
N ASN A 177 -9.16 -18.78 12.20
CA ASN A 177 -8.31 -19.37 11.17
C ASN A 177 -7.98 -20.84 11.44
N GLU A 178 -7.98 -21.26 12.70
CA GLU A 178 -7.81 -22.67 13.10
C GLU A 178 -9.06 -23.52 12.93
N GLN A 179 -10.23 -22.89 12.80
CA GLN A 179 -11.46 -23.65 12.59
C GLN A 179 -11.51 -24.28 11.19
N PRO A 180 -12.03 -25.51 11.08
CA PRO A 180 -12.25 -26.15 9.80
C PRO A 180 -13.10 -25.28 8.87
N HIS A 181 -12.75 -25.28 7.60
CA HIS A 181 -13.59 -24.66 6.58
C HIS A 181 -14.85 -25.51 6.40
N ARG A 182 -16.03 -24.89 6.16
CA ARG A 182 -17.34 -25.56 6.13
C ARG A 182 -17.42 -26.80 5.21
N SER A 183 -16.63 -26.83 4.17
CA SER A 183 -16.64 -27.87 3.12
C SER A 183 -15.37 -28.70 3.08
N GLU A 184 -14.40 -28.42 3.95
CA GLU A 184 -13.08 -29.05 3.92
C GLU A 184 -12.77 -29.68 5.29
N PRO A 185 -12.08 -30.82 5.34
CA PRO A 185 -11.76 -31.51 6.58
C PRO A 185 -10.65 -30.84 7.40
N HIS A 186 -9.97 -29.88 6.83
CA HIS A 186 -8.83 -29.18 7.41
C HIS A 186 -9.17 -27.72 7.77
N SER A 187 -8.39 -27.13 8.63
CA SER A 187 -8.53 -25.72 8.99
C SER A 187 -8.09 -24.79 7.86
N ARG A 188 -8.51 -23.53 7.93
CA ARG A 188 -8.05 -22.50 6.99
C ARG A 188 -6.54 -22.37 7.01
N LEU A 189 -5.97 -22.43 8.19
CA LEU A 189 -4.55 -22.30 8.42
C LEU A 189 -3.76 -23.49 7.84
N GLU A 190 -4.25 -24.71 8.04
CA GLU A 190 -3.66 -25.92 7.44
C GLU A 190 -3.72 -25.87 5.91
N ASP A 191 -4.85 -25.43 5.31
CA ASP A 191 -4.94 -25.26 3.85
C ASP A 191 -3.97 -24.19 3.35
N TRP A 192 -3.83 -23.06 4.07
CA TRP A 192 -2.90 -22.02 3.69
C TRP A 192 -1.47 -22.54 3.65
N LEU A 193 -1.02 -23.23 4.70
CA LEU A 193 0.32 -23.81 4.77
C LEU A 193 0.55 -24.90 3.71
N ALA A 194 -0.43 -25.75 3.50
CA ALA A 194 -0.31 -26.87 2.55
C ALA A 194 -0.34 -26.43 1.08
N THR A 195 -0.95 -25.29 0.79
CA THR A 195 -1.14 -24.82 -0.58
C THR A 195 -0.27 -23.63 -0.96
N LEU A 196 0.73 -23.27 -0.15
CA LEU A 196 1.72 -22.26 -0.52
C LEU A 196 2.41 -22.62 -1.84
N SER A 197 2.68 -21.59 -2.65
CA SER A 197 3.38 -21.78 -3.92
C SER A 197 4.73 -22.49 -3.70
N PRO A 198 5.10 -23.43 -4.58
CA PRO A 198 6.46 -24.01 -4.56
C PRO A 198 7.57 -22.98 -4.67
N THR A 199 7.29 -21.80 -5.24
CA THR A 199 8.23 -20.68 -5.31
C THR A 199 8.37 -19.93 -4.00
N GLY A 200 7.60 -20.28 -2.98
CA GLY A 200 7.64 -19.70 -1.63
C GLY A 200 6.86 -18.40 -1.48
N ILE A 201 7.02 -17.80 -0.32
CA ILE A 201 6.36 -16.56 0.06
C ILE A 201 7.14 -15.37 -0.51
N ARG A 202 6.45 -14.46 -1.18
CA ARG A 202 7.00 -13.18 -1.64
C ARG A 202 7.09 -12.22 -0.46
N GLN A 203 8.28 -12.05 0.08
CA GLN A 203 8.53 -11.24 1.28
C GLN A 203 8.11 -9.78 1.08
N MET A 204 7.53 -9.16 2.12
CA MET A 204 7.26 -7.72 2.16
C MET A 204 8.56 -6.93 2.42
N CYS A 205 8.64 -5.70 1.92
CA CYS A 205 9.76 -4.79 2.21
C CYS A 205 9.67 -4.25 3.65
N SER A 206 10.72 -3.54 4.09
CA SER A 206 10.68 -2.82 5.36
C SER A 206 9.65 -1.66 5.32
N TRP A 207 9.24 -1.19 6.50
CA TRP A 207 8.33 -0.06 6.63
C TRP A 207 8.92 1.22 6.03
N GLU A 208 10.19 1.47 6.27
CA GLU A 208 10.92 2.63 5.73
C GLU A 208 10.89 2.61 4.20
N ARG A 209 11.14 1.43 3.62
CA ARG A 209 11.08 1.28 2.16
C ARG A 209 9.64 1.47 1.63
N PHE A 210 8.66 0.93 2.31
CA PHE A 210 7.25 1.12 1.96
C PHE A 210 6.86 2.61 1.97
N CYS A 211 7.32 3.39 2.94
CA CYS A 211 7.09 4.83 3.00
C CYS A 211 7.61 5.56 1.76
N THR A 212 8.72 5.09 1.17
CA THR A 212 9.25 5.69 -0.06
C THR A 212 8.36 5.49 -1.28
N PHE A 213 7.48 4.48 -1.28
CA PHE A 213 6.48 4.25 -2.33
C PHE A 213 5.22 5.08 -2.14
N ALA A 214 4.86 5.36 -0.89
CA ALA A 214 3.65 6.09 -0.52
C ALA A 214 3.88 7.60 -0.55
N ARG A 215 4.21 8.14 -1.73
CA ARG A 215 4.48 9.56 -1.95
C ARG A 215 3.51 10.15 -2.95
N GLU A 216 3.09 11.38 -2.71
CA GLU A 216 2.22 12.11 -3.64
C GLU A 216 3.00 13.19 -4.38
N PRO A 217 2.77 13.34 -5.70
CA PRO A 217 3.40 14.39 -6.48
C PRO A 217 2.63 15.71 -6.34
N GLU A 218 3.37 16.79 -6.18
CA GLU A 218 2.82 18.15 -6.22
C GLU A 218 3.74 19.07 -7.01
N ARG A 219 3.20 19.81 -7.98
CA ARG A 219 4.01 20.79 -8.74
C ARG A 219 4.14 22.08 -7.96
N ARG A 220 5.37 22.58 -7.87
CA ARG A 220 5.71 23.83 -7.21
C ARG A 220 6.83 24.56 -7.94
N ILE A 221 6.90 25.89 -7.71
CA ILE A 221 8.06 26.69 -8.09
C ILE A 221 8.88 26.88 -6.83
N VAL A 222 10.19 26.67 -6.94
CA VAL A 222 11.13 26.87 -5.83
C VAL A 222 11.27 28.37 -5.55
N GLY A 223 11.14 28.76 -4.29
CA GLY A 223 11.28 30.15 -3.87
C GLY A 223 12.70 30.70 -4.07
N LEU A 224 12.83 32.04 -4.08
CA LEU A 224 14.14 32.74 -4.18
C LEU A 224 15.07 32.43 -3.00
N ASP A 225 14.52 31.96 -1.91
CA ASP A 225 15.21 31.49 -0.70
C ASP A 225 15.64 30.01 -0.77
N ALA A 226 15.59 29.41 -1.95
CA ALA A 226 15.82 27.99 -2.17
C ALA A 226 14.94 27.10 -1.26
N GLN A 227 13.71 27.53 -0.95
CA GLN A 227 12.77 26.79 -0.13
C GLN A 227 11.51 26.44 -0.91
N VAL A 228 10.96 25.28 -0.55
CA VAL A 228 9.63 24.85 -0.98
C VAL A 228 8.77 24.53 0.26
N SER A 229 7.47 24.73 0.13
CA SER A 229 6.53 24.43 1.21
C SER A 229 5.51 23.42 0.74
N VAL A 230 5.33 22.35 1.53
CA VAL A 230 4.32 21.31 1.34
C VAL A 230 3.53 21.20 2.64
N HIS A 231 2.21 21.38 2.55
CA HIS A 231 1.31 21.34 3.72
C HIS A 231 1.81 22.18 4.92
N GLY A 232 2.37 23.38 4.66
CA GLY A 232 2.91 24.27 5.69
C GLY A 232 4.29 23.86 6.22
N THR A 233 4.86 22.76 5.74
CA THR A 233 6.22 22.33 6.04
C THR A 233 7.17 22.95 5.04
N ARG A 234 8.28 23.56 5.52
CA ARG A 234 9.33 24.11 4.67
C ARG A 234 10.49 23.13 4.55
N TYR A 235 11.02 23.06 3.34
CA TYR A 235 12.20 22.25 3.00
C TYR A 235 13.19 23.13 2.28
N GLN A 236 14.45 23.06 2.69
CA GLN A 236 15.56 23.66 1.97
C GLN A 236 15.96 22.70 0.85
N VAL A 237 15.99 23.22 -0.38
CA VAL A 237 16.42 22.47 -1.57
C VAL A 237 17.67 23.10 -2.17
N GLU A 238 18.22 22.50 -3.22
CA GLU A 238 19.39 23.03 -3.90
C GLU A 238 19.14 24.41 -4.51
N GLU A 239 20.13 25.29 -4.42
CA GLU A 239 20.09 26.65 -4.96
C GLU A 239 19.89 26.67 -6.49
N GLU A 240 20.35 25.64 -7.18
CA GLU A 240 20.20 25.46 -8.62
C GLU A 240 18.74 25.29 -9.07
N LEU A 241 17.87 24.92 -8.15
CA LEU A 241 16.43 24.75 -8.41
C LEU A 241 15.65 26.06 -8.22
N VAL A 242 16.28 27.13 -7.75
CA VAL A 242 15.62 28.42 -7.48
C VAL A 242 14.92 28.95 -8.74
N GLY A 243 13.66 29.33 -8.59
CA GLY A 243 12.81 29.84 -9.67
C GLY A 243 12.36 28.79 -10.68
N GLN A 244 12.72 27.52 -10.50
CA GLN A 244 12.34 26.45 -11.40
C GLN A 244 11.03 25.80 -10.96
N GLU A 245 10.27 25.31 -11.94
CA GLU A 245 9.12 24.45 -11.70
C GLU A 245 9.63 23.01 -11.47
N VAL A 246 9.24 22.44 -10.35
CA VAL A 246 9.66 21.12 -9.90
C VAL A 246 8.44 20.28 -9.50
N ILE A 247 8.60 18.97 -9.47
CA ILE A 247 7.63 18.04 -8.87
C ILE A 247 8.16 17.66 -7.50
N LEU A 248 7.38 17.97 -6.48
CA LEU A 248 7.64 17.57 -5.10
C LEU A 248 6.99 16.21 -4.86
N TRP A 249 7.75 15.27 -4.34
CA TRP A 249 7.27 13.96 -3.92
C TRP A 249 7.28 13.89 -2.40
N TRP A 250 6.17 14.27 -1.77
CA TRP A 250 6.06 14.26 -0.31
C TRP A 250 5.53 12.94 0.21
N GLY A 251 6.06 12.51 1.36
CA GLY A 251 5.71 11.24 1.99
C GLY A 251 4.37 11.29 2.71
N LEU A 252 3.58 10.21 2.56
CA LEU A 252 2.32 10.05 3.27
C LEU A 252 2.54 9.64 4.74
N PHE A 253 3.64 8.98 5.03
CA PHE A 253 3.94 8.38 6.33
C PHE A 253 5.26 8.88 6.95
N ASP A 254 6.02 9.67 6.22
CA ASP A 254 7.27 10.27 6.67
C ASP A 254 7.33 11.76 6.32
N ASP A 255 8.31 12.45 6.87
CA ASP A 255 8.55 13.88 6.63
C ASP A 255 9.62 14.13 5.56
N GLU A 256 10.04 13.11 4.82
CA GLU A 256 11.04 13.27 3.77
C GLU A 256 10.41 13.75 2.48
N LEU A 257 11.07 14.70 1.83
CA LEU A 257 10.68 15.25 0.55
C LEU A 257 11.72 14.89 -0.50
N PHE A 258 11.27 14.40 -1.65
CA PHE A 258 12.10 14.33 -2.84
C PHE A 258 11.62 15.36 -3.84
N VAL A 259 12.54 15.91 -4.60
CA VAL A 259 12.27 16.87 -5.65
C VAL A 259 12.70 16.27 -7.00
N GLU A 260 11.87 16.44 -7.99
CA GLU A 260 12.14 16.00 -9.35
C GLU A 260 12.13 17.17 -10.30
N ARG A 261 13.16 17.27 -11.14
CA ARG A 261 13.22 18.19 -12.27
C ARG A 261 13.82 17.48 -13.47
N GLU A 262 13.15 17.53 -14.60
CA GLU A 262 13.65 17.01 -15.89
C GLU A 262 14.14 15.56 -15.84
N GLY A 263 13.54 14.74 -14.95
CA GLY A 263 13.93 13.36 -14.74
C GLY A 263 15.04 13.13 -13.71
N HIS A 264 15.66 14.20 -13.22
CA HIS A 264 16.63 14.11 -12.13
C HIS A 264 15.95 14.17 -10.77
N LYS A 265 16.48 13.40 -9.83
CA LYS A 265 16.01 13.29 -8.45
C LYS A 265 16.95 13.99 -7.50
N TYR A 266 16.39 14.74 -6.59
CA TYR A 266 17.08 15.45 -5.52
C TYR A 266 16.48 15.04 -4.18
N GLY A 267 17.28 15.00 -3.16
CA GLY A 267 16.87 14.63 -1.80
C GLY A 267 17.40 13.27 -1.34
N PRO A 268 16.91 12.70 -0.21
CA PRO A 268 15.78 13.20 0.58
C PRO A 268 16.07 14.49 1.35
N TYR A 269 15.14 15.44 1.32
CA TYR A 269 15.19 16.63 2.15
C TYR A 269 14.36 16.43 3.41
N ARG A 270 14.84 16.99 4.51
CA ARG A 270 14.11 17.00 5.77
C ARG A 270 13.54 18.38 6.05
N PRO A 271 12.47 18.48 6.85
CA PRO A 271 11.90 19.75 7.24
C PRO A 271 12.94 20.68 7.84
N VAL A 272 12.93 21.95 7.42
CA VAL A 272 13.76 22.98 8.05
C VAL A 272 13.25 23.21 9.46
N GLY A 273 14.15 23.08 10.45
CA GLY A 273 13.84 23.33 11.86
C GLY A 273 13.41 24.79 12.09
N GLY A 274 12.36 24.99 12.85
CA GLY A 274 11.80 26.31 13.20
C GLY A 274 10.50 26.15 13.97
N PRO A 275 9.87 27.25 14.44
CA PRO A 275 8.55 27.16 15.05
C PRO A 275 7.57 26.59 14.02
N ILE A 276 6.93 25.48 14.37
CA ILE A 276 5.95 24.84 13.50
C ILE A 276 4.73 25.77 13.39
N PRO A 277 4.31 26.23 12.18
CA PRO A 277 3.12 27.03 12.01
C PRO A 277 1.89 26.33 12.61
N PHE A 278 0.99 27.14 13.19
CA PHE A 278 -0.16 26.62 13.94
C PHE A 278 -1.12 25.78 13.07
N ASP A 279 -1.22 26.09 11.80
CA ASP A 279 -1.98 25.36 10.77
C ASP A 279 -1.37 24.00 10.44
N ARG A 280 -0.03 23.92 10.39
CA ARG A 280 0.71 22.66 10.24
C ARG A 280 0.45 21.69 11.39
N TYR A 281 0.27 22.23 12.59
CA TYR A 281 -0.07 21.46 13.75
C TYR A 281 -1.43 20.69 13.61
N ARG A 282 -2.31 21.13 12.72
CA ARG A 282 -3.56 20.45 12.42
C ARG A 282 -3.44 19.34 11.36
N ALA A 283 -2.54 19.49 10.38
CA ALA A 283 -2.44 18.56 9.24
C ALA A 283 -1.66 17.28 9.59
N PHE A 284 -0.66 17.36 10.47
CA PHE A 284 0.21 16.24 10.85
C PHE A 284 0.11 15.83 12.32
N ARG A 285 -0.90 16.33 13.02
CA ARG A 285 -1.09 15.94 14.41
C ARG A 285 -1.61 14.52 14.44
N LYS A 286 -0.75 13.59 14.87
CA LYS A 286 -1.23 12.32 15.37
C LYS A 286 -2.36 12.62 16.32
N THR A 287 -3.51 12.02 16.09
CA THR A 287 -4.65 12.17 17.00
C THR A 287 -4.21 11.82 18.42
N PRO A 288 -4.87 12.29 19.46
CA PRO A 288 -4.57 11.84 20.81
C PRO A 288 -4.59 10.30 20.94
N ALA A 289 -5.41 9.63 20.12
CA ALA A 289 -5.45 8.19 19.99
C ALA A 289 -4.14 7.63 19.40
N GLU A 290 -3.66 8.15 18.27
CA GLU A 290 -2.39 7.72 17.65
C GLU A 290 -1.17 7.96 18.54
N ARG A 291 -1.12 9.06 19.31
CA ARG A 291 -0.06 9.30 20.29
C ARG A 291 -0.15 8.38 21.51
N ARG A 292 -1.39 8.02 21.91
CA ARG A 292 -1.60 7.07 22.98
C ARG A 292 -1.21 5.67 22.52
N ALA A 293 -1.54 5.30 21.28
CA ALA A 293 -1.13 4.07 20.61
C ALA A 293 0.38 3.91 20.63
N GLU A 294 1.12 4.88 20.13
CA GLU A 294 2.59 4.83 20.13
C GLU A 294 3.19 4.74 21.53
N ARG A 295 2.57 5.40 22.52
CA ARG A 295 3.01 5.26 23.93
C ARG A 295 2.72 3.86 24.46
N VAL A 296 1.56 3.30 24.15
CA VAL A 296 1.20 1.94 24.57
C VAL A 296 2.07 0.92 23.86
N GLU A 297 2.32 1.10 22.58
CA GLU A 297 3.21 0.24 21.80
C GLU A 297 4.67 0.33 22.32
N ALA A 298 5.17 1.54 22.59
CA ALA A 298 6.47 1.75 23.21
C ALA A 298 6.53 1.17 24.63
N LEU A 299 5.48 1.31 25.42
CA LEU A 299 5.37 0.71 26.76
C LEU A 299 5.24 -0.80 26.69
N ALA A 300 4.48 -1.36 25.76
CA ALA A 300 4.34 -2.79 25.57
C ALA A 300 5.68 -3.45 25.18
N VAL A 301 6.44 -2.77 24.30
CA VAL A 301 7.81 -3.18 23.93
C VAL A 301 8.75 -3.06 25.13
N THR A 302 8.64 -1.98 25.92
CA THR A 302 9.54 -1.74 27.07
C THR A 302 9.24 -2.65 28.26
N LEU A 303 7.98 -2.95 28.49
CA LEU A 303 7.55 -3.76 29.64
C LEU A 303 7.60 -5.26 29.37
N ALA A 304 7.82 -5.68 28.09
CA ALA A 304 7.79 -7.09 27.70
C ALA A 304 6.66 -7.84 28.42
N LEU A 305 5.44 -7.25 28.39
CA LEU A 305 4.30 -7.81 29.10
C LEU A 305 4.12 -9.27 28.71
N PRO A 306 4.23 -10.21 29.66
CA PRO A 306 3.99 -11.61 29.36
C PRO A 306 2.61 -11.75 28.75
N ARG A 307 2.50 -12.37 27.59
CA ARG A 307 1.21 -12.66 26.93
C ARG A 307 0.21 -13.35 27.86
N GLU A 308 0.72 -14.09 28.83
CA GLU A 308 -0.01 -14.77 29.88
C GLU A 308 -0.80 -13.82 30.77
N ALA A 309 -0.38 -12.55 30.90
CA ALA A 309 -1.12 -11.53 31.64
C ALA A 309 -2.38 -11.01 30.90
N LEU A 310 -2.45 -11.22 29.59
CA LEU A 310 -3.56 -10.78 28.74
C LEU A 310 -4.52 -11.93 28.38
N THR A 311 -4.13 -13.18 28.67
CA THR A 311 -4.97 -14.35 28.48
C THR A 311 -5.54 -14.81 29.81
N THR A 312 -6.84 -14.68 29.98
CA THR A 312 -7.56 -15.20 31.15
C THR A 312 -7.62 -16.74 31.20
N ASP A 313 -7.01 -17.43 30.24
CA ASP A 313 -6.94 -18.87 30.20
C ASP A 313 -5.51 -19.37 30.31
N PRO A 314 -5.08 -19.85 31.49
CA PRO A 314 -3.75 -20.45 31.70
C PRO A 314 -3.56 -21.78 30.94
N ARG A 315 -4.56 -22.21 30.20
CA ARG A 315 -4.55 -23.47 29.42
C ARG A 315 -4.60 -23.25 27.92
N ALA A 316 -4.18 -22.06 27.42
CA ALA A 316 -4.05 -21.88 25.97
C ALA A 316 -3.16 -23.04 25.43
N PRO A 317 -3.70 -23.96 24.65
CA PRO A 317 -2.98 -25.17 24.27
C PRO A 317 -1.74 -24.79 23.48
N GLU A 318 -0.68 -25.54 23.69
CA GLU A 318 0.57 -25.50 22.94
C GLU A 318 0.40 -25.54 21.41
N ALA A 319 -0.80 -25.97 20.96
CA ALA A 319 -1.25 -26.00 19.57
C ALA A 319 -1.43 -24.62 18.90
N LEU A 320 -1.43 -23.50 19.65
CA LEU A 320 -1.54 -22.14 19.07
C LEU A 320 -0.20 -21.60 18.52
N ARG A 321 0.87 -22.41 18.54
CA ARG A 321 2.20 -22.01 18.07
C ARG A 321 2.42 -22.38 16.61
N CYS A 322 1.54 -21.92 15.71
CA CYS A 322 1.76 -22.12 14.28
C CYS A 322 2.80 -21.10 13.77
N ARG A 323 4.04 -21.53 13.63
CA ARG A 323 5.09 -20.81 12.90
C ARG A 323 5.12 -21.33 11.46
N LEU A 324 5.61 -20.49 10.56
CA LEU A 324 5.95 -20.98 9.23
C LEU A 324 6.94 -22.15 9.38
N PRO A 325 6.69 -23.29 8.73
CA PRO A 325 7.70 -24.36 8.68
C PRO A 325 9.02 -23.82 8.10
N ASP A 326 10.16 -24.24 8.67
CA ASP A 326 11.49 -23.81 8.19
C ASP A 326 11.74 -24.16 6.72
N ALA A 327 11.00 -25.14 6.20
CA ALA A 327 11.08 -25.56 4.80
C ALA A 327 10.31 -24.66 3.82
N VAL A 328 9.54 -23.67 4.30
CA VAL A 328 8.79 -22.77 3.39
C VAL A 328 9.76 -21.77 2.77
N PRO A 329 9.96 -21.79 1.44
CA PRO A 329 10.83 -20.84 0.78
C PRO A 329 10.28 -19.42 0.89
N ILE A 330 11.13 -18.48 1.25
CA ILE A 330 10.81 -17.05 1.30
C ILE A 330 11.59 -16.35 0.19
N ARG A 331 10.88 -15.71 -0.73
CA ARG A 331 11.49 -14.91 -1.78
C ARG A 331 11.74 -13.49 -1.26
N ALA A 332 13.01 -13.08 -1.29
CA ALA A 332 13.39 -11.74 -0.91
C ALA A 332 12.62 -10.67 -1.70
N PHE A 333 12.38 -9.53 -1.07
CA PHE A 333 11.82 -8.37 -1.73
C PHE A 333 12.83 -7.86 -2.78
N GLN A 334 12.37 -7.72 -4.02
CA GLN A 334 13.13 -7.03 -5.07
C GLN A 334 12.78 -5.55 -4.99
N ASP A 335 13.80 -4.72 -4.87
CA ASP A 335 13.65 -3.30 -4.63
C ASP A 335 13.42 -2.54 -5.96
N PRO A 336 12.17 -2.11 -6.28
CA PRO A 336 11.93 -1.31 -7.47
C PRO A 336 12.39 0.13 -7.25
N ASP A 337 12.78 0.83 -8.31
CA ASP A 337 12.99 2.27 -8.24
C ASP A 337 11.63 2.98 -8.04
N PRO A 338 11.41 3.71 -6.94
CA PRO A 338 10.15 4.42 -6.70
C PRO A 338 9.89 5.55 -7.70
N PHE A 339 10.88 5.89 -8.51
CA PHE A 339 10.83 6.90 -9.54
C PHE A 339 10.83 6.33 -10.96
N ASP A 340 10.56 5.05 -11.13
CA ASP A 340 10.47 4.41 -12.46
C ASP A 340 9.43 5.07 -13.37
N GLU A 341 8.46 5.80 -12.78
CA GLU A 341 7.50 6.62 -13.53
C GLU A 341 8.17 7.72 -14.36
N LEU A 342 9.39 8.13 -13.99
CA LEU A 342 10.20 9.09 -14.73
C LEU A 342 10.86 8.46 -15.94
N MET A 343 10.99 7.17 -15.96
CA MET A 343 11.53 6.40 -17.05
C MET A 343 10.43 5.58 -17.73
N PHE A 344 10.59 5.36 -19.00
CA PHE A 344 9.78 4.36 -19.68
C PHE A 344 10.28 2.95 -19.30
N PRO A 345 9.39 2.02 -18.94
CA PRO A 345 9.78 0.67 -18.52
C PRO A 345 10.37 -0.15 -19.67
N SER A 346 10.21 0.30 -20.91
CA SER A 346 10.78 -0.34 -22.10
C SER A 346 10.74 0.58 -23.31
N VAL A 347 11.55 0.28 -24.32
CA VAL A 347 11.52 0.93 -25.63
C VAL A 347 10.11 0.89 -26.25
N LEU A 348 9.38 -0.21 -26.06
CA LEU A 348 8.01 -0.33 -26.55
C LEU A 348 7.05 0.63 -25.84
N ALA A 349 7.20 0.79 -24.54
CA ALA A 349 6.40 1.75 -23.75
C ALA A 349 6.70 3.20 -24.18
N ALA A 350 7.98 3.53 -24.40
CA ALA A 350 8.38 4.84 -24.91
C ALA A 350 7.75 5.11 -26.30
N LYS A 351 7.84 4.17 -27.22
CA LYS A 351 7.25 4.30 -28.55
C LYS A 351 5.74 4.46 -28.52
N ARG A 352 5.04 3.76 -27.63
CA ARG A 352 3.58 3.93 -27.43
C ARG A 352 3.24 5.33 -26.92
N ALA A 353 3.98 5.84 -25.95
CA ALA A 353 3.78 7.18 -25.41
C ALA A 353 4.05 8.26 -26.45
N ILE A 354 5.08 8.09 -27.29
CA ILE A 354 5.37 8.98 -28.41
C ILE A 354 4.20 8.96 -29.41
N ALA A 355 3.71 7.80 -29.81
CA ALA A 355 2.57 7.68 -30.72
C ALA A 355 1.31 8.37 -30.15
N GLN A 356 1.04 8.21 -28.86
CA GLN A 356 -0.06 8.90 -28.17
C GLN A 356 0.12 10.41 -28.17
N SER A 357 1.32 10.91 -27.89
CA SER A 357 1.63 12.34 -27.89
C SER A 357 1.49 12.97 -29.27
N LEU A 358 1.82 12.23 -30.33
CA LEU A 358 1.68 12.67 -31.71
C LEU A 358 0.27 12.54 -32.26
N GLY A 359 -0.62 11.81 -31.57
CA GLY A 359 -1.97 11.52 -32.02
C GLY A 359 -2.03 10.63 -33.27
N LEU A 360 -0.92 9.95 -33.63
CA LEU A 360 -0.88 9.11 -34.82
C LEU A 360 0.05 7.88 -34.59
N PRO A 361 -0.24 6.76 -35.26
CA PRO A 361 0.61 5.58 -35.22
C PRO A 361 1.98 5.85 -35.81
N LEU A 362 3.06 5.35 -35.18
CA LEU A 362 4.43 5.51 -35.66
C LEU A 362 4.65 4.92 -37.06
N ALA A 363 3.82 3.96 -37.48
CA ALA A 363 3.85 3.40 -38.83
C ALA A 363 3.52 4.42 -39.93
N LYS A 364 2.81 5.51 -39.59
CA LYS A 364 2.48 6.60 -40.52
C LYS A 364 3.59 7.65 -40.67
N LEU A 365 4.61 7.59 -39.83
CA LEU A 365 5.80 8.44 -39.92
C LEU A 365 6.70 8.00 -41.07
N SER A 366 7.45 8.94 -41.61
CA SER A 366 8.48 8.67 -42.63
C SER A 366 9.58 7.73 -42.08
N PRO A 367 10.31 7.02 -42.95
CA PRO A 367 11.42 6.20 -42.50
C PRO A 367 12.47 6.97 -41.68
N ARG A 368 12.75 8.23 -42.03
CA ARG A 368 13.70 9.10 -41.36
C ARG A 368 13.23 9.45 -39.92
N GLU A 369 11.93 9.75 -39.77
CA GLU A 369 11.36 10.07 -38.44
C GLU A 369 11.36 8.85 -37.54
N ARG A 370 11.03 7.66 -38.06
CA ARG A 370 11.07 6.42 -37.29
C ARG A 370 12.48 6.07 -36.83
N GLU A 371 13.48 6.24 -37.73
CA GLU A 371 14.87 5.98 -37.39
C GLU A 371 15.38 6.96 -36.31
N ALA A 372 15.00 8.24 -36.40
CA ALA A 372 15.33 9.23 -35.37
C ALA A 372 14.71 8.88 -34.02
N ILE A 373 13.43 8.52 -34.00
CA ILE A 373 12.76 8.07 -32.78
C ILE A 373 13.43 6.83 -32.19
N ASP A 374 13.79 5.88 -33.03
CA ASP A 374 14.53 4.67 -32.62
C ASP A 374 15.91 5.02 -32.05
N GLY A 375 16.60 5.98 -32.62
CA GLY A 375 17.84 6.52 -32.10
C GLY A 375 17.67 7.20 -30.71
N ILE A 376 16.60 7.96 -30.50
CA ILE A 376 16.33 8.64 -29.25
C ILE A 376 16.04 7.60 -28.14
N VAL A 377 15.11 6.68 -28.37
CA VAL A 377 14.70 5.72 -27.33
C VAL A 377 15.76 4.64 -27.02
N ARG A 378 16.74 4.44 -27.91
CA ARG A 378 17.91 3.60 -27.63
C ARG A 378 18.94 4.29 -26.74
N ARG A 379 19.01 5.62 -26.76
CA ARG A 379 19.97 6.41 -25.97
C ARG A 379 19.48 6.64 -24.55
N THR A 380 18.21 6.93 -24.39
CA THR A 380 17.61 7.21 -23.07
C THR A 380 16.17 6.71 -23.01
N LEU A 381 15.76 6.28 -21.83
CA LEU A 381 14.35 5.97 -21.51
C LEU A 381 13.76 6.97 -20.51
N VAL A 382 14.51 8.01 -20.13
CA VAL A 382 14.01 9.11 -19.29
C VAL A 382 12.90 9.84 -20.04
N LYS A 383 11.69 9.84 -19.48
CA LYS A 383 10.48 10.35 -20.18
C LYS A 383 10.64 11.80 -20.66
N ALA A 384 11.17 12.67 -19.79
CA ALA A 384 11.38 14.08 -20.12
C ALA A 384 12.34 14.25 -21.30
N GLU A 385 13.48 13.54 -21.28
CA GLU A 385 14.48 13.59 -22.35
C GLU A 385 13.95 13.05 -23.68
N VAL A 386 13.29 11.89 -23.63
CA VAL A 386 12.69 11.28 -24.82
C VAL A 386 11.67 12.22 -25.44
N MET A 387 10.74 12.76 -24.65
CA MET A 387 9.67 13.62 -25.17
C MET A 387 10.21 14.97 -25.65
N ALA A 388 11.20 15.53 -24.97
CA ALA A 388 11.87 16.77 -25.42
C ALA A 388 12.64 16.55 -26.73
N ALA A 389 13.43 15.48 -26.84
CA ALA A 389 14.19 15.16 -28.05
C ALA A 389 13.29 14.88 -29.26
N VAL A 390 12.18 14.19 -29.06
CA VAL A 390 11.18 13.94 -30.11
C VAL A 390 10.53 15.25 -30.59
N ARG A 391 10.17 16.16 -29.69
CA ARG A 391 9.61 17.47 -30.05
C ARG A 391 10.62 18.30 -30.84
N LEU A 392 11.84 18.44 -30.32
CA LEU A 392 12.91 19.19 -31.00
C LEU A 392 13.16 18.67 -32.40
N PHE A 393 13.20 17.36 -32.59
CA PHE A 393 13.39 16.75 -33.90
C PHE A 393 12.25 17.05 -34.88
N LEU A 394 11.00 16.98 -34.38
CA LEU A 394 9.81 17.26 -35.22
C LEU A 394 9.66 18.73 -35.56
N ASP A 395 10.11 19.61 -34.67
CA ASP A 395 10.15 21.08 -34.88
C ASP A 395 11.34 21.50 -35.78
N GLY A 396 12.09 20.54 -36.34
CA GLY A 396 13.19 20.78 -37.27
C GLY A 396 14.51 21.21 -36.66
N ALA A 397 14.61 21.15 -35.32
CA ALA A 397 15.86 21.46 -34.63
C ALA A 397 16.80 20.24 -34.61
N PRO A 398 18.15 20.45 -34.69
CA PRO A 398 19.09 19.34 -34.51
C PRO A 398 18.97 18.81 -33.08
N VAL A 399 18.84 17.49 -32.93
CA VAL A 399 18.84 16.83 -31.65
C VAL A 399 20.20 17.08 -30.97
N PRO A 400 20.24 17.76 -29.80
CA PRO A 400 21.51 18.04 -29.16
C PRO A 400 22.18 16.71 -28.74
N PRO A 401 23.51 16.60 -28.84
CA PRO A 401 24.21 15.49 -28.21
C PRO A 401 23.95 15.58 -26.68
N LEU A 402 23.36 14.55 -26.13
CA LEU A 402 23.28 14.42 -24.67
C LEU A 402 24.70 14.38 -24.12
N ALA A 403 24.94 15.11 -23.00
CA ALA A 403 26.22 15.09 -22.32
C ALA A 403 26.64 13.65 -22.04
N GLU A 404 27.83 13.29 -22.45
CA GLU A 404 28.45 12.01 -22.10
C GLU A 404 28.51 11.96 -20.56
N GLY A 405 27.77 11.03 -19.98
CA GLY A 405 27.85 10.78 -18.55
C GLY A 405 29.29 10.43 -18.20
N ASP A 406 29.84 11.13 -17.23
CA ASP A 406 31.14 10.84 -16.65
C ASP A 406 31.17 9.39 -16.20
N ASP A 407 31.94 8.62 -16.96
CA ASP A 407 32.37 7.26 -16.63
C ASP A 407 33.24 7.35 -15.36
N HIS A 408 32.61 7.25 -14.20
CA HIS A 408 33.37 7.06 -12.96
C HIS A 408 33.89 5.63 -12.97
N GLY A 409 35.08 5.55 -13.59
CA GLY A 409 35.96 4.42 -13.56
C GLY A 409 36.19 3.89 -12.16
N ASP A 410 36.34 2.59 -12.13
CA ASP A 410 36.95 1.74 -11.12
C ASP A 410 37.89 2.48 -10.16
N LEU A 411 37.64 2.32 -8.88
CA LEU A 411 38.68 2.31 -7.86
C LEU A 411 38.52 1.07 -6.97
N ALA A 412 39.58 0.28 -7.05
CA ALA A 412 39.94 -0.94 -6.37
C ALA A 412 39.47 -1.09 -4.90
#